data_6f505cbc7e8bf55da54fc091e0640493
#
_entry.id   6f505cbc7e8bf55da54fc091e0640493
#
_cell.length_a   1.000
_cell.length_b   1.000
_cell.length_c   1.000
_cell.angle_alpha   90.00
_cell.angle_beta   90.00
_cell.angle_gamma   90.00
#
_symmetry.space_group_name_H-M   'P 1'
#
loop_
_entity.id
_entity.type
_entity.pdbx_description
1 polymer ?
#
loop_
_entity_poly.entity_id
_entity_poly.type
_entity_poly.pdbx_seq_one_letter_code
_entity_poly.pdbx_strand_id
1 'polypeptide(L)'
;MKTLKYLTLAFAFCTLSLLNIQQAQAKKRPVPQIYMFGFSASFNDSIIYITDIQEVDSAWVEEKTNFLQNRNLYSQQLQDYLSASMQPNRVCIVIYALKREEAEKKYLKMRRLYTSKANAPYDVRYLTENEFRFKPVPNYD
;
A
#
# COMPACT_ATOMS: atom_id res chain seq x y z
N MET A 1 -22.77 -34.70 40.86
CA MET A 1 -21.72 -35.33 40.06
C MET A 1 -21.96 -35.26 38.53
N LYS A 2 -23.21 -35.20 38.08
CA LYS A 2 -23.47 -35.00 36.62
C LYS A 2 -23.04 -33.64 36.10
N THR A 3 -23.10 -32.57 36.90
CA THR A 3 -22.70 -31.22 36.55
C THR A 3 -21.19 -31.03 36.34
N LEU A 4 -20.38 -31.82 37.07
CA LEU A 4 -18.92 -31.77 36.95
C LEU A 4 -18.41 -32.30 35.60
N LYS A 5 -19.10 -33.34 35.07
CA LYS A 5 -18.77 -33.95 33.75
C LYS A 5 -19.06 -32.99 32.61
N TYR A 6 -20.11 -32.19 32.72
CA TYR A 6 -20.45 -31.21 31.69
C TYR A 6 -19.50 -29.98 31.73
N LEU A 7 -19.01 -29.61 32.93
CA LEU A 7 -18.04 -28.52 33.07
C LEU A 7 -16.69 -28.89 32.44
N THR A 8 -16.23 -30.12 32.60
CA THR A 8 -14.98 -30.59 31.98
C THR A 8 -15.09 -30.70 30.47
N LEU A 9 -16.28 -31.10 29.94
CA LEU A 9 -16.51 -31.16 28.51
C LEU A 9 -16.56 -29.76 27.88
N ALA A 10 -17.21 -28.80 28.55
CA ALA A 10 -17.27 -27.40 28.09
C ALA A 10 -15.87 -26.73 28.07
N PHE A 11 -15.04 -27.03 29.06
CA PHE A 11 -13.67 -26.52 29.14
C PHE A 11 -12.78 -27.07 28.04
N ALA A 12 -12.90 -28.39 27.73
CA ALA A 12 -12.18 -29.05 26.65
C ALA A 12 -12.59 -28.48 25.26
N PHE A 13 -13.85 -28.15 25.08
CA PHE A 13 -14.35 -27.57 23.83
C PHE A 13 -13.84 -26.14 23.60
N CYS A 14 -13.77 -25.32 24.67
CA CYS A 14 -13.20 -23.96 24.59
C CYS A 14 -11.70 -23.95 24.28
N THR A 15 -10.94 -24.93 24.79
CA THR A 15 -9.50 -25.01 24.51
C THR A 15 -9.20 -25.45 23.09
N LEU A 16 -10.04 -26.28 22.49
CA LEU A 16 -9.91 -26.69 21.08
C LEU A 16 -10.21 -25.55 20.11
N SER A 17 -11.13 -24.65 20.46
CA SER A 17 -11.45 -23.49 19.62
C SER A 17 -10.36 -22.42 19.62
N LEU A 18 -9.57 -22.31 20.70
CA LEU A 18 -8.44 -21.38 20.79
C LEU A 18 -7.23 -21.79 19.94
N LEU A 19 -7.08 -23.09 19.69
CA LEU A 19 -5.97 -23.61 18.87
C LEU A 19 -6.15 -23.36 17.37
N ASN A 20 -7.38 -23.11 16.92
CA ASN A 20 -7.66 -22.85 15.50
C ASN A 20 -7.43 -21.40 15.08
N ILE A 21 -7.25 -20.49 16.02
CA ILE A 21 -7.07 -19.04 15.73
C ILE A 21 -5.65 -18.78 15.21
N GLN A 22 -4.69 -19.65 15.46
CA GLN A 22 -3.29 -19.43 15.07
C GLN A 22 -2.97 -19.79 13.61
N GLN A 23 -3.91 -20.36 12.86
CA GLN A 23 -3.67 -20.78 11.48
C GLN A 23 -4.11 -19.79 10.40
N ALA A 24 -4.58 -18.60 10.80
CA ALA A 24 -5.12 -17.60 9.88
C ALA A 24 -4.10 -16.55 9.42
N GLN A 25 -2.80 -16.88 9.40
CA GLN A 25 -1.81 -15.96 8.80
C GLN A 25 -1.94 -16.00 7.28
N ALA A 26 -2.17 -14.81 6.68
CA ALA A 26 -2.20 -14.66 5.24
C ALA A 26 -0.84 -15.03 4.65
N LYS A 27 -0.86 -15.92 3.66
CA LYS A 27 0.36 -16.30 2.92
C LYS A 27 0.77 -15.15 2.01
N LYS A 28 2.07 -14.93 1.91
CA LYS A 28 2.68 -13.93 1.04
C LYS A 28 3.41 -14.64 -0.10
N ARG A 29 3.42 -14.01 -1.26
CA ARG A 29 4.19 -14.49 -2.41
C ARG A 29 5.01 -13.36 -3.03
N PRO A 30 6.20 -13.67 -3.58
CA PRO A 30 6.93 -12.69 -4.37
C PRO A 30 6.28 -12.53 -5.74
N VAL A 31 6.35 -11.32 -6.27
CA VAL A 31 6.03 -11.02 -7.67
C VAL A 31 7.29 -10.43 -8.32
N PRO A 32 7.66 -10.90 -9.52
CA PRO A 32 8.89 -10.41 -10.16
C PRO A 32 8.82 -8.93 -10.48
N GLN A 33 7.64 -8.42 -10.84
CA GLN A 33 7.42 -7.03 -11.17
C GLN A 33 6.05 -6.56 -10.73
N ILE A 34 5.99 -5.31 -10.25
CA ILE A 34 4.76 -4.59 -9.93
C ILE A 34 4.89 -3.18 -10.49
N TYR A 35 3.78 -2.58 -10.86
CA TYR A 35 3.72 -1.23 -11.41
C TYR A 35 3.10 -0.32 -10.38
N MET A 36 3.79 0.76 -10.02
CA MET A 36 3.30 1.68 -9.02
C MET A 36 3.62 3.12 -9.35
N PHE A 37 2.83 4.02 -8.79
CA PHE A 37 3.11 5.44 -8.77
C PHE A 37 2.75 6.01 -7.41
N GLY A 38 3.42 7.11 -7.07
CA GLY A 38 3.18 7.84 -5.83
C GLY A 38 2.31 9.05 -6.05
N PHE A 39 1.56 9.40 -5.01
CA PHE A 39 0.74 10.59 -4.95
C PHE A 39 1.00 11.29 -3.62
N SER A 40 1.13 12.61 -3.66
CA SER A 40 1.34 13.41 -2.45
C SER A 40 0.48 14.66 -2.44
N ALA A 41 -0.10 14.93 -1.28
CA ALA A 41 -0.90 16.10 -1.01
C ALA A 41 -0.57 16.67 0.37
N SER A 42 -0.90 17.93 0.58
CA SER A 42 -0.76 18.59 1.89
C SER A 42 -2.08 19.28 2.26
N PHE A 43 -2.35 19.35 3.55
CA PHE A 43 -3.46 20.15 4.06
C PHE A 43 -3.15 21.66 4.11
N ASN A 44 -1.89 22.02 3.91
CA ASN A 44 -1.41 23.41 4.05
C ASN A 44 -1.26 24.15 2.72
N ASP A 45 -1.35 23.44 1.60
CA ASP A 45 -1.23 24.01 0.25
C ASP A 45 -2.06 23.24 -0.76
N SER A 46 -2.09 23.70 -2.00
CA SER A 46 -2.80 23.08 -3.12
C SER A 46 -1.87 22.34 -4.08
N ILE A 47 -0.62 22.10 -3.70
CA ILE A 47 0.35 21.39 -4.52
C ILE A 47 0.11 19.89 -4.42
N ILE A 48 0.04 19.24 -5.57
CA ILE A 48 -0.09 17.79 -5.71
C ILE A 48 1.15 17.26 -6.44
N TYR A 49 1.80 16.27 -5.90
CA TYR A 49 2.87 15.54 -6.59
C TYR A 49 2.36 14.19 -7.06
N ILE A 50 2.62 13.86 -8.32
CA ILE A 50 2.36 12.55 -8.91
C ILE A 50 3.65 12.07 -9.55
N THR A 51 4.10 10.86 -9.21
CA THR A 51 5.25 10.26 -9.87
C THR A 51 4.86 9.60 -11.19
N ASP A 52 5.84 9.36 -12.06
CA ASP A 52 5.66 8.45 -13.18
C ASP A 52 5.26 7.05 -12.66
N ILE A 53 4.58 6.28 -13.52
CA ILE A 53 4.38 4.86 -13.25
C ILE A 53 5.74 4.18 -13.37
N GLN A 54 6.13 3.48 -12.31
CA GLN A 54 7.42 2.82 -12.19
C GLN A 54 7.24 1.31 -12.09
N GLU A 55 8.10 0.59 -12.78
CA GLU A 55 8.23 -0.83 -12.64
C GLU A 55 9.16 -1.13 -11.45
N VAL A 56 8.65 -1.84 -10.47
CA VAL A 56 9.39 -2.19 -9.26
C VAL A 56 9.55 -3.70 -9.20
N ASP A 57 10.79 -4.15 -9.10
CA ASP A 57 11.13 -5.56 -9.05
C ASP A 57 10.97 -6.12 -7.63
N SER A 58 10.74 -7.42 -7.56
CA SER A 58 10.83 -8.19 -6.30
C SER A 58 9.91 -7.69 -5.18
N ALA A 59 8.69 -7.30 -5.51
CA ALA A 59 7.68 -6.95 -4.53
C ALA A 59 7.04 -8.19 -3.92
N TRP A 60 6.45 -8.04 -2.75
CA TRP A 60 5.70 -9.10 -2.06
C TRP A 60 4.24 -8.71 -1.94
N VAL A 61 3.36 -9.65 -2.22
CA VAL A 61 1.91 -9.46 -2.11
C VAL A 61 1.28 -10.59 -1.31
N GLU A 62 0.11 -10.33 -0.74
CA GLU A 62 -0.72 -11.38 -0.15
C GLU A 62 -1.25 -12.30 -1.25
N GLU A 63 -1.15 -13.61 -1.05
CA GLU A 63 -1.43 -14.61 -2.08
C GLU A 63 -2.88 -14.56 -2.60
N LYS A 64 -3.85 -14.33 -1.71
CA LYS A 64 -5.27 -14.34 -2.08
C LYS A 64 -5.78 -13.00 -2.64
N THR A 65 -5.35 -11.89 -2.07
CA THR A 65 -5.87 -10.57 -2.37
C THR A 65 -4.98 -9.77 -3.31
N ASN A 66 -3.73 -10.19 -3.49
CA ASN A 66 -2.68 -9.43 -4.18
C ASN A 66 -2.38 -8.07 -3.52
N PHE A 67 -2.69 -7.92 -2.24
CA PHE A 67 -2.35 -6.69 -1.51
C PHE A 67 -0.84 -6.58 -1.32
N LEU A 68 -0.32 -5.43 -1.69
CA LEU A 68 1.10 -5.11 -1.57
C LEU A 68 1.52 -5.11 -0.10
N GLN A 69 2.52 -5.91 0.23
CA GLN A 69 3.11 -5.95 1.55
C GLN A 69 4.02 -4.74 1.76
N ASN A 70 4.05 -4.23 2.98
CA ASN A 70 4.87 -3.07 3.35
C ASN A 70 4.62 -1.84 2.48
N ARG A 71 3.37 -1.64 2.06
CA ARG A 71 2.93 -0.50 1.25
C ARG A 71 3.32 0.84 1.88
N ASN A 72 3.25 0.92 3.20
CA ASN A 72 3.65 2.10 3.97
C ASN A 72 5.14 2.43 3.79
N LEU A 73 6.00 1.43 3.61
CA LEU A 73 7.43 1.67 3.40
C LEU A 73 7.72 2.24 2.02
N TYR A 74 6.94 1.87 1.01
CA TYR A 74 7.01 2.53 -0.31
C TYR A 74 6.55 3.99 -0.21
N SER A 75 5.45 4.25 0.47
CA SER A 75 4.97 5.62 0.71
C SER A 75 5.99 6.46 1.49
N GLN A 76 6.67 5.83 2.45
CA GLN A 76 7.72 6.48 3.23
C GLN A 76 8.91 6.92 2.37
N GLN A 77 9.28 6.15 1.34
CA GLN A 77 10.33 6.55 0.41
C GLN A 77 10.02 7.88 -0.28
N LEU A 78 8.77 8.04 -0.74
CA LEU A 78 8.33 9.30 -1.36
C LEU A 78 8.29 10.44 -0.35
N GLN A 79 7.81 10.18 0.85
CA GLN A 79 7.76 11.18 1.92
C GLN A 79 9.16 11.66 2.30
N ASP A 80 10.12 10.76 2.43
CA ASP A 80 11.50 11.09 2.74
C ASP A 80 12.15 11.94 1.63
N TYR A 81 11.89 11.58 0.38
CA TYR A 81 12.37 12.36 -0.76
C TYR A 81 11.82 13.79 -0.77
N LEU A 82 10.51 13.95 -0.58
CA LEU A 82 9.86 15.25 -0.59
C LEU A 82 10.30 16.09 0.61
N SER A 83 10.48 15.49 1.78
CA SER A 83 10.98 16.18 2.96
C SER A 83 12.41 16.70 2.76
N ALA A 84 13.27 15.88 2.15
CA ALA A 84 14.63 16.27 1.80
C ALA A 84 14.68 17.37 0.72
N SER A 85 13.66 17.43 -0.14
CA SER A 85 13.50 18.44 -1.18
C SER A 85 12.75 19.71 -0.69
N MET A 86 12.71 19.95 0.62
CA MET A 86 12.05 21.08 1.26
C MET A 86 10.52 21.11 1.10
N GLN A 87 9.91 19.94 0.98
CA GLN A 87 8.45 19.77 0.94
C GLN A 87 7.99 18.85 2.08
N PRO A 88 8.18 19.25 3.36
CA PRO A 88 7.80 18.42 4.50
C PRO A 88 6.30 18.40 4.75
N ASN A 89 5.86 17.53 5.66
CA ASN A 89 4.49 17.47 6.17
C ASN A 89 3.44 17.13 5.10
N ARG A 90 3.81 16.31 4.14
CA ARG A 90 2.91 15.85 3.08
C ARG A 90 2.39 14.45 3.38
N VAL A 91 1.15 14.20 2.99
CA VAL A 91 0.59 12.86 2.98
C VAL A 91 0.99 12.20 1.67
N CYS A 92 1.65 11.05 1.76
CA CYS A 92 2.10 10.29 0.60
C CYS A 92 1.41 8.93 0.57
N ILE A 93 0.92 8.53 -0.58
CA ILE A 93 0.34 7.22 -0.83
C ILE A 93 0.95 6.60 -2.07
N VAL A 94 0.88 5.27 -2.14
CA VAL A 94 1.30 4.50 -3.30
C VAL A 94 0.10 3.79 -3.89
N ILE A 95 -0.06 3.89 -5.19
CA ILE A 95 -1.07 3.20 -5.97
C ILE A 95 -0.34 2.21 -6.87
N TYR A 96 -0.80 0.99 -6.93
CA TYR A 96 -0.11 -0.09 -7.62
C TYR A 96 -1.07 -1.02 -8.35
N ALA A 97 -0.53 -1.78 -9.29
CA ALA A 97 -1.20 -2.88 -9.96
C ALA A 97 -0.17 -3.92 -10.39
N LEU A 98 -0.60 -5.16 -10.56
CA LEU A 98 0.27 -6.22 -11.06
C LEU A 98 0.51 -6.13 -12.58
N LYS A 99 -0.38 -5.44 -13.30
CA LYS A 99 -0.29 -5.22 -14.74
C LYS A 99 -0.16 -3.73 -15.04
N ARG A 100 0.69 -3.40 -16.02
CA ARG A 100 0.91 -2.01 -16.44
C ARG A 100 -0.38 -1.32 -16.86
N GLU A 101 -1.24 -1.99 -17.64
CA GLU A 101 -2.49 -1.42 -18.15
C GLU A 101 -3.44 -1.01 -17.02
N GLU A 102 -3.48 -1.81 -15.95
CA GLU A 102 -4.28 -1.48 -14.76
C GLU A 102 -3.71 -0.29 -13.99
N ALA A 103 -2.38 -0.22 -13.88
CA ALA A 103 -1.71 0.93 -13.28
C ALA A 103 -1.96 2.21 -14.07
N GLU A 104 -1.92 2.15 -15.39
CA GLU A 104 -2.22 3.27 -16.28
C GLU A 104 -3.65 3.77 -16.12
N LYS A 105 -4.62 2.87 -16.01
CA LYS A 105 -6.02 3.27 -15.75
C LYS A 105 -6.17 4.00 -14.42
N LYS A 106 -5.54 3.49 -13.37
CA LYS A 106 -5.55 4.13 -12.05
C LYS A 106 -4.86 5.50 -12.07
N TYR A 107 -3.75 5.59 -12.79
CA TYR A 107 -2.99 6.83 -12.99
C TYR A 107 -3.83 7.90 -13.68
N LEU A 108 -4.46 7.56 -14.81
CA LEU A 108 -5.31 8.47 -15.56
C LEU A 108 -6.52 8.94 -14.74
N LYS A 109 -7.12 8.06 -13.96
CA LYS A 109 -8.23 8.39 -13.08
C LYS A 109 -7.80 9.41 -12.01
N MET A 110 -6.65 9.18 -11.38
CA MET A 110 -6.09 10.08 -10.37
C MET A 110 -5.75 11.45 -10.98
N ARG A 111 -5.07 11.44 -12.12
CA ARG A 111 -4.71 12.66 -12.85
C ARG A 111 -5.94 13.50 -13.20
N ARG A 112 -6.99 12.88 -13.73
CA ARG A 112 -8.24 13.58 -14.07
C ARG A 112 -8.90 14.23 -12.86
N LEU A 113 -8.88 13.56 -11.70
CA LEU A 113 -9.43 14.09 -10.47
C LEU A 113 -8.83 15.44 -10.09
N TYR A 114 -7.55 15.65 -10.30
CA TYR A 114 -6.81 16.82 -9.86
C TYR A 114 -6.48 17.81 -10.97
N THR A 115 -6.68 17.46 -12.23
CA THR A 115 -6.44 18.34 -13.38
C THR A 115 -7.70 18.80 -14.07
N SER A 116 -8.88 18.25 -13.75
CA SER A 116 -10.14 18.68 -14.37
C SER A 116 -10.51 20.09 -13.87
N LYS A 117 -11.17 20.87 -14.74
CA LYS A 117 -11.62 22.23 -14.42
C LYS A 117 -12.56 22.29 -13.22
N ALA A 118 -13.32 21.21 -12.96
CA ALA A 118 -14.25 21.14 -11.84
C ALA A 118 -13.54 21.05 -10.48
N ASN A 119 -12.28 20.60 -10.44
CA ASN A 119 -11.48 20.44 -9.24
C ASN A 119 -10.30 21.42 -9.14
N ALA A 120 -10.25 22.44 -10.01
CA ALA A 120 -9.28 23.50 -9.85
C ALA A 120 -9.51 24.24 -8.50
N PRO A 121 -8.47 24.64 -7.77
CA PRO A 121 -7.16 25.03 -8.24
C PRO A 121 -6.00 24.19 -7.67
N TYR A 122 -5.84 22.98 -8.08
CA TYR A 122 -4.64 22.21 -7.69
C TYR A 122 -3.46 22.52 -8.62
N ASP A 123 -2.29 22.68 -8.02
CA ASP A 123 -1.02 22.81 -8.73
C ASP A 123 -0.39 21.40 -8.80
N VAL A 124 -0.59 20.72 -9.92
CA VAL A 124 -0.12 19.34 -10.11
C VAL A 124 1.29 19.36 -10.66
N ARG A 125 2.22 18.76 -9.94
CA ARG A 125 3.63 18.64 -10.30
C ARG A 125 3.99 17.15 -10.47
N TYR A 126 4.67 16.85 -11.55
CA TYR A 126 5.05 15.49 -11.90
C TYR A 126 6.50 15.25 -11.51
N LEU A 127 6.75 14.12 -10.85
CA LEU A 127 8.08 13.64 -10.52
C LEU A 127 8.47 12.54 -11.49
N THR A 128 9.53 12.75 -12.25
CA THR A 128 10.06 11.76 -13.19
C THR A 128 10.85 10.67 -12.46
N GLU A 129 11.05 9.53 -13.11
CA GLU A 129 11.91 8.46 -12.59
C GLU A 129 13.35 8.91 -12.31
N ASN A 130 13.84 9.90 -13.03
CA ASN A 130 15.17 10.46 -12.80
C ASN A 130 15.25 11.29 -11.52
N GLU A 131 14.13 11.88 -11.09
CA GLU A 131 14.07 12.65 -9.86
C GLU A 131 13.82 11.78 -8.63
N PHE A 132 12.90 10.83 -8.78
CA PHE A 132 12.52 9.92 -7.70
C PHE A 132 12.22 8.53 -8.25
N ARG A 133 12.79 7.50 -7.62
CA ARG A 133 12.54 6.11 -7.98
C ARG A 133 12.28 5.27 -6.74
N PHE A 134 11.22 4.46 -6.77
CA PHE A 134 10.94 3.48 -5.74
C PHE A 134 11.97 2.35 -5.77
N LYS A 135 12.40 1.95 -4.57
CA LYS A 135 13.28 0.79 -4.38
C LYS A 135 12.46 -0.38 -3.84
N PRO A 136 12.77 -1.62 -4.25
CA PRO A 136 12.11 -2.80 -3.71
C PRO A 136 12.20 -2.85 -2.19
N VAL A 137 11.11 -3.22 -1.55
CA VAL A 137 11.04 -3.44 -0.11
C VAL A 137 11.03 -4.95 0.13
N PRO A 138 12.00 -5.48 0.90
CA PRO A 138 12.05 -6.90 1.20
C PRO A 138 10.89 -7.33 2.08
N ASN A 139 10.65 -8.65 2.13
CA ASN A 139 9.70 -9.20 3.06
C ASN A 139 10.33 -9.26 4.46
N TYR A 140 9.74 -8.52 5.38
CA TYR A 140 10.14 -8.54 6.80
C TYR A 140 9.20 -9.48 7.56
N ASP A 141 9.50 -10.73 7.63
CA ASP A 141 8.81 -11.71 8.48
C ASP A 141 9.62 -11.99 9.74
#